data_cfa33c106047f82bb8706bca8e5ee3d1
#
_entry.id   cfa33c106047f82bb8706bca8e5ee3d1
#
_cell.length_a   1.000
_cell.length_b   1.000
_cell.length_c   1.000
_cell.angle_alpha   90.00
_cell.angle_beta   90.00
_cell.angle_gamma   90.00
#
_symmetry.space_group_name_H-M   'P 1'
#
loop_
_entity.id
_entity.type
_entity.pdbx_description
1 polymer ?
#
loop_
_entity_poly.entity_id
_entity_poly.type
_entity_poly.pdbx_seq_one_letter_code
_entity_poly.pdbx_strand_id
1 'polypeptide(L)'
;IPELKRTTRDEPDYDKLMNWRLGILKEHGLGLKEIQETIAKIDPLPGAKEFLDELRSFSQVILISDTFTQFATPLMEKLGRPTLFCNSLEVAENGEITGFKMRCEKSKYTTVKALQSIGYDTIASGDSHNDLGMIQASKAGFLFKSTDAIKAEYPDIPAYETYDELFAAIKKVIEG
;
A
#
# COMPACT_ATOMS: atom_id res chain seq x y z
N ILE A 1 4.30 -11.45 18.27
CA ILE A 1 4.49 -12.87 17.93
C ILE A 1 5.71 -12.96 17.04
N PRO A 2 6.84 -13.56 17.51
CA PRO A 2 8.09 -13.64 16.76
C PRO A 2 7.95 -14.34 15.40
N GLU A 3 7.13 -15.37 15.34
CA GLU A 3 6.87 -16.18 14.15
C GLU A 3 6.30 -15.33 13.00
N LEU A 4 5.47 -14.35 13.27
CA LEU A 4 4.86 -13.48 12.25
C LEU A 4 5.86 -12.55 11.52
N LYS A 5 7.13 -12.53 11.93
CA LYS A 5 8.21 -11.79 11.24
C LYS A 5 8.62 -12.42 9.91
N ARG A 6 8.26 -13.67 9.65
CA ARG A 6 8.49 -14.32 8.36
C ARG A 6 7.80 -13.54 7.23
N THR A 7 8.53 -13.29 6.15
CA THR A 7 8.09 -12.46 5.03
C THR A 7 8.11 -13.24 3.70
N THR A 8 7.73 -12.61 2.62
CA THR A 8 7.84 -13.18 1.27
C THR A 8 9.30 -13.46 0.83
N ARG A 9 10.29 -12.94 1.56
CA ARG A 9 11.72 -13.31 1.36
C ARG A 9 12.00 -14.72 1.90
N ASP A 10 11.27 -15.15 2.93
CA ASP A 10 11.42 -16.44 3.59
C ASP A 10 10.50 -17.51 2.99
N GLU A 11 9.34 -17.09 2.48
CA GLU A 11 8.37 -17.92 1.75
C GLU A 11 7.83 -17.13 0.55
N PRO A 12 8.35 -17.40 -0.66
CA PRO A 12 7.91 -16.70 -1.87
C PRO A 12 6.47 -16.98 -2.28
N ASP A 13 5.93 -18.12 -1.88
CA ASP A 13 4.53 -18.48 -2.10
C ASP A 13 3.66 -17.72 -1.10
N TYR A 14 2.97 -16.68 -1.61
CA TYR A 14 2.16 -15.79 -0.79
C TYR A 14 1.00 -16.53 -0.10
N ASP A 15 0.36 -17.47 -0.79
CA ASP A 15 -0.77 -18.22 -0.23
C ASP A 15 -0.31 -19.10 0.93
N LYS A 16 0.84 -19.76 0.79
CA LYS A 16 1.43 -20.53 1.89
C LYS A 16 1.80 -19.65 3.07
N LEU A 17 2.42 -18.51 2.81
CA LEU A 17 2.80 -17.54 3.86
C LEU A 17 1.56 -17.04 4.61
N MET A 18 0.49 -16.67 3.89
CA MET A 18 -0.73 -16.16 4.50
C MET A 18 -1.47 -17.25 5.29
N ASN A 19 -1.64 -18.42 4.72
CA ASN A 19 -2.27 -19.54 5.44
C ASN A 19 -1.51 -19.90 6.71
N TRP A 20 -0.19 -19.90 6.67
CA TRP A 20 0.65 -20.12 7.86
C TRP A 20 0.46 -19.00 8.90
N ARG A 21 0.42 -17.73 8.50
CA ARG A 21 0.15 -16.59 9.39
C ARG A 21 -1.23 -16.70 10.05
N LEU A 22 -2.25 -17.05 9.28
CA LEU A 22 -3.61 -17.24 9.80
C LEU A 22 -3.66 -18.39 10.82
N GLY A 23 -2.92 -19.49 10.58
CA GLY A 23 -2.78 -20.58 11.53
C GLY A 23 -2.20 -20.11 12.87
N ILE A 24 -1.14 -19.31 12.86
CA ILE A 24 -0.54 -18.74 14.06
C ILE A 24 -1.52 -17.83 14.83
N LEU A 25 -2.24 -16.96 14.12
CA LEU A 25 -3.24 -16.10 14.74
C LEU A 25 -4.31 -16.93 15.45
N LYS A 26 -4.79 -17.97 14.81
CA LYS A 26 -5.78 -18.90 15.37
C LYS A 26 -5.23 -19.65 16.61
N GLU A 27 -4.02 -20.17 16.55
CA GLU A 27 -3.36 -20.86 17.68
C GLU A 27 -3.22 -19.95 18.91
N HIS A 28 -3.01 -18.65 18.69
CA HIS A 28 -2.92 -17.65 19.76
C HIS A 28 -4.28 -17.04 20.15
N GLY A 29 -5.39 -17.49 19.57
CA GLY A 29 -6.72 -16.95 19.83
C GLY A 29 -6.90 -15.49 19.43
N LEU A 30 -6.15 -15.02 18.42
CA LEU A 30 -6.18 -13.66 17.94
C LEU A 30 -7.09 -13.55 16.72
N GLY A 31 -8.15 -12.77 16.86
CA GLY A 31 -9.07 -12.44 15.80
C GLY A 31 -8.84 -11.06 15.20
N LEU A 32 -9.76 -10.64 14.36
CA LEU A 32 -9.69 -9.33 13.70
C LEU A 32 -9.64 -8.17 14.69
N LYS A 33 -10.41 -8.25 15.77
CA LYS A 33 -10.51 -7.18 16.77
C LYS A 33 -9.16 -6.85 17.42
N GLU A 34 -8.45 -7.87 17.89
CA GLU A 34 -7.14 -7.71 18.56
C GLU A 34 -6.10 -7.09 17.61
N ILE A 35 -6.16 -7.48 16.34
CA ILE A 35 -5.27 -6.94 15.31
C ILE A 35 -5.62 -5.48 15.03
N GLN A 36 -6.89 -5.15 14.86
CA GLN A 36 -7.34 -3.77 14.64
C GLN A 36 -7.01 -2.85 15.82
N GLU A 37 -7.19 -3.32 17.07
CA GLU A 37 -6.80 -2.58 18.28
C GLU A 37 -5.28 -2.31 18.33
N THR A 38 -4.48 -3.23 17.81
CA THR A 38 -3.03 -3.04 17.70
C THR A 38 -2.68 -2.02 16.61
N ILE A 39 -3.28 -2.12 15.43
CA ILE A 39 -3.07 -1.19 14.32
C ILE A 39 -3.56 0.21 14.67
N ALA A 40 -4.65 0.35 15.41
CA ALA A 40 -5.18 1.64 15.86
C ALA A 40 -4.20 2.46 16.70
N LYS A 41 -3.20 1.82 17.31
CA LYS A 41 -2.11 2.49 18.04
C LYS A 41 -1.00 3.03 17.14
N ILE A 42 -1.01 2.65 15.87
CA ILE A 42 -0.03 3.12 14.88
C ILE A 42 -0.54 4.44 14.31
N ASP A 43 0.33 5.44 14.27
CA ASP A 43 0.03 6.71 13.62
C ASP A 43 0.58 6.73 12.18
N PRO A 44 -0.06 7.48 11.27
CA PRO A 44 0.52 7.79 9.98
C PRO A 44 1.89 8.43 10.12
N LEU A 45 2.72 8.29 9.10
CA LEU A 45 3.97 9.06 9.05
C LEU A 45 3.66 10.56 9.17
N PRO A 46 4.49 11.32 9.91
CA PRO A 46 4.31 12.78 10.04
C PRO A 46 4.21 13.45 8.67
N GLY A 47 3.19 14.28 8.47
CA GLY A 47 2.92 14.96 7.21
C GLY A 47 2.15 14.14 6.16
N ALA A 48 1.90 12.85 6.40
CA ALA A 48 1.21 12.01 5.41
C ALA A 48 -0.24 12.43 5.15
N LYS A 49 -0.96 12.80 6.22
CA LYS A 49 -2.35 13.26 6.08
C LYS A 49 -2.43 14.58 5.35
N GLU A 50 -1.62 15.53 5.72
CA GLU A 50 -1.53 16.86 5.11
C GLU A 50 -1.18 16.75 3.62
N PHE A 51 -0.20 15.93 3.27
CA PHE A 51 0.18 15.64 1.89
C PHE A 51 -0.98 15.07 1.06
N LEU A 52 -1.73 14.09 1.61
CA LEU A 52 -2.89 13.51 0.94
C LEU A 52 -4.03 14.53 0.78
N ASP A 53 -4.28 15.36 1.79
CA ASP A 53 -5.31 16.39 1.77
C ASP A 53 -5.00 17.45 0.71
N GLU A 54 -3.73 17.86 0.60
CA GLU A 54 -3.28 18.82 -0.38
C GLU A 54 -3.36 18.26 -1.81
N LEU A 55 -2.91 17.03 -2.05
CA LEU A 55 -3.06 16.37 -3.35
C LEU A 55 -4.53 16.24 -3.78
N ARG A 56 -5.41 15.89 -2.85
CA ARG A 56 -6.86 15.75 -3.13
C ARG A 56 -7.54 17.05 -3.48
N SER A 57 -6.94 18.20 -3.18
CA SER A 57 -7.50 19.49 -3.54
C SER A 57 -7.51 19.77 -5.06
N PHE A 58 -6.67 19.08 -5.84
CA PHE A 58 -6.53 19.30 -7.28
C PHE A 58 -6.41 18.01 -8.11
N SER A 59 -6.33 16.84 -7.48
CA SER A 59 -6.20 15.55 -8.17
C SER A 59 -6.98 14.45 -7.46
N GLN A 60 -7.20 13.34 -8.16
CA GLN A 60 -7.72 12.12 -7.54
C GLN A 60 -6.56 11.31 -6.95
N VAL A 61 -6.70 10.91 -5.70
CA VAL A 61 -5.66 10.15 -4.99
C VAL A 61 -6.18 8.76 -4.65
N ILE A 62 -5.41 7.75 -5.02
CA ILE A 62 -5.69 6.34 -4.75
C ILE A 62 -4.47 5.73 -4.05
N LEU A 63 -4.67 5.16 -2.89
CA LEU A 63 -3.69 4.30 -2.25
C LEU A 63 -3.88 2.88 -2.78
N ILE A 64 -2.78 2.24 -3.19
CA ILE A 64 -2.80 0.85 -3.65
C ILE A 64 -1.85 0.06 -2.76
N SER A 65 -2.37 -0.96 -2.07
CA SER A 65 -1.60 -1.71 -1.08
C SER A 65 -1.91 -3.20 -1.17
N ASP A 66 -0.92 -4.02 -0.82
CA ASP A 66 -1.09 -5.47 -0.68
C ASP A 66 -1.64 -5.87 0.70
N THR A 67 -2.00 -4.90 1.54
CA THR A 67 -2.70 -5.11 2.81
C THR A 67 -4.15 -5.56 2.60
N PHE A 68 -4.89 -5.71 3.69
CA PHE A 68 -6.31 -6.08 3.70
C PHE A 68 -7.15 -4.91 4.22
N THR A 69 -8.35 -4.72 3.66
CA THR A 69 -9.29 -3.65 4.04
C THR A 69 -9.49 -3.59 5.55
N GLN A 70 -9.72 -4.75 6.17
CA GLN A 70 -10.00 -4.83 7.60
C GLN A 70 -8.81 -4.42 8.47
N PHE A 71 -7.58 -4.69 8.02
CA PHE A 71 -6.37 -4.22 8.71
C PHE A 71 -6.10 -2.74 8.47
N ALA A 72 -6.35 -2.26 7.27
CA ALA A 72 -6.09 -0.87 6.91
C ALA A 72 -7.07 0.12 7.56
N THR A 73 -8.30 -0.30 7.88
CA THR A 73 -9.39 0.58 8.32
C THR A 73 -8.97 1.57 9.43
N PRO A 74 -8.35 1.16 10.55
CA PRO A 74 -8.00 2.11 11.62
C PRO A 74 -7.02 3.20 11.16
N LEU A 75 -6.07 2.86 10.27
CA LEU A 75 -5.11 3.82 9.74
C LEU A 75 -5.75 4.74 8.69
N MET A 76 -6.63 4.20 7.85
CA MET A 76 -7.37 4.98 6.86
C MET A 76 -8.29 6.02 7.51
N GLU A 77 -8.85 5.72 8.68
CA GLU A 77 -9.62 6.69 9.46
C GLU A 77 -8.78 7.89 9.86
N LYS A 78 -7.55 7.66 10.33
CA LYS A 78 -6.61 8.73 10.67
C LYS A 78 -6.18 9.56 9.45
N LEU A 79 -6.12 8.96 8.26
CA LEU A 79 -5.78 9.61 7.00
C LEU A 79 -6.96 10.32 6.30
N GLY A 80 -8.14 10.37 6.94
CA GLY A 80 -9.33 10.99 6.36
C GLY A 80 -10.01 10.15 5.27
N ARG A 81 -9.89 8.83 5.37
CA ARG A 81 -10.53 7.83 4.49
C ARG A 81 -10.22 8.04 3.00
N PRO A 82 -8.94 8.07 2.60
CA PRO A 82 -8.58 8.12 1.19
C PRO A 82 -9.11 6.87 0.46
N THR A 83 -9.28 6.98 -0.86
CA THR A 83 -9.57 5.80 -1.68
C THR A 83 -8.45 4.78 -1.53
N LEU A 84 -8.80 3.56 -1.14
CA LEU A 84 -7.85 2.46 -0.94
C LEU A 84 -8.24 1.26 -1.81
N PHE A 85 -7.31 0.80 -2.63
CA PHE A 85 -7.42 -0.46 -3.36
C PHE A 85 -6.47 -1.47 -2.72
N CYS A 86 -7.04 -2.48 -2.09
CA CYS A 86 -6.29 -3.53 -1.41
C CYS A 86 -7.08 -4.86 -1.44
N ASN A 87 -6.57 -5.85 -0.75
CA ASN A 87 -7.17 -7.17 -0.62
C ASN A 87 -8.23 -7.17 0.50
N SER A 88 -8.91 -8.29 0.71
CA SER A 88 -9.89 -8.45 1.79
C SER A 88 -9.67 -9.77 2.54
N LEU A 89 -10.00 -9.74 3.84
CA LEU A 89 -10.05 -10.95 4.66
C LEU A 89 -11.45 -11.55 4.64
N GLU A 90 -11.51 -12.86 4.78
CA GLU A 90 -12.72 -13.59 5.14
C GLU A 90 -12.76 -13.71 6.66
N VAL A 91 -13.83 -13.19 7.26
CA VAL A 91 -13.96 -13.10 8.72
C VAL A 91 -15.31 -13.72 9.13
N ALA A 92 -15.26 -14.66 10.04
CA ALA A 92 -16.44 -15.28 10.62
C ALA A 92 -17.17 -14.32 11.59
N GLU A 93 -18.42 -14.62 11.92
CA GLU A 93 -19.24 -13.78 12.83
C GLU A 93 -18.61 -13.60 14.22
N ASN A 94 -17.83 -14.57 14.67
CA ASN A 94 -17.10 -14.51 15.94
C ASN A 94 -15.81 -13.68 15.87
N GLY A 95 -15.46 -13.12 14.69
CA GLY A 95 -14.23 -12.33 14.48
C GLY A 95 -12.99 -13.16 14.11
N GLU A 96 -13.11 -14.47 13.98
CA GLU A 96 -12.00 -15.33 13.51
C GLU A 96 -11.72 -15.02 12.03
N ILE A 97 -10.44 -14.87 11.68
CA ILE A 97 -10.01 -14.71 10.30
C ILE A 97 -9.88 -16.11 9.69
N THR A 98 -10.75 -16.42 8.76
CA THR A 98 -10.88 -17.77 8.16
C THR A 98 -10.22 -17.90 6.80
N GLY A 99 -9.87 -16.77 6.17
CA GLY A 99 -9.24 -16.75 4.86
C GLY A 99 -8.93 -15.35 4.36
N PHE A 100 -8.52 -15.27 3.13
CA PHE A 100 -8.25 -14.01 2.45
C PHE A 100 -8.60 -14.09 0.97
N LYS A 101 -8.90 -12.95 0.38
CA LYS A 101 -9.19 -12.79 -1.04
C LYS A 101 -8.29 -11.73 -1.64
N MET A 102 -7.44 -12.16 -2.57
CA MET A 102 -6.63 -11.23 -3.38
C MET A 102 -7.53 -10.51 -4.38
N ARG A 103 -7.35 -9.19 -4.51
CA ARG A 103 -8.16 -8.36 -5.42
C ARG A 103 -7.88 -8.69 -6.89
N CYS A 104 -6.63 -8.74 -7.26
CA CYS A 104 -6.17 -9.15 -8.60
C CYS A 104 -4.65 -9.40 -8.58
N GLU A 105 -4.17 -10.11 -9.59
CA GLU A 105 -2.72 -10.27 -9.79
C GLU A 105 -2.04 -8.93 -10.11
N LYS A 106 -0.80 -8.77 -9.62
CA LYS A 106 0.02 -7.56 -9.83
C LYS A 106 -0.80 -6.29 -9.61
N SER A 107 -1.52 -6.23 -8.48
CA SER A 107 -2.62 -5.29 -8.21
C SER A 107 -2.26 -3.83 -8.51
N LYS A 108 -1.02 -3.40 -8.22
CA LYS A 108 -0.53 -2.05 -8.44
C LYS A 108 -0.43 -1.71 -9.94
N TYR A 109 0.28 -2.56 -10.70
CA TYR A 109 0.40 -2.42 -12.17
C TYR A 109 -0.96 -2.50 -12.87
N THR A 110 -1.76 -3.53 -12.52
CA THR A 110 -3.07 -3.77 -13.13
C THR A 110 -4.02 -2.58 -12.89
N THR A 111 -3.99 -1.99 -11.70
CA THR A 111 -4.80 -0.80 -11.38
C THR A 111 -4.40 0.41 -12.25
N VAL A 112 -3.10 0.70 -12.38
CA VAL A 112 -2.61 1.78 -13.24
C VAL A 112 -3.05 1.57 -14.68
N LYS A 113 -2.87 0.37 -15.22
CA LYS A 113 -3.28 0.05 -16.61
C LYS A 113 -4.80 0.17 -16.81
N ALA A 114 -5.59 -0.23 -15.82
CA ALA A 114 -7.05 -0.09 -15.88
C ALA A 114 -7.49 1.38 -15.89
N LEU A 115 -6.91 2.22 -15.04
CA LEU A 115 -7.18 3.66 -15.03
C LEU A 115 -6.81 4.32 -16.36
N GLN A 116 -5.65 3.98 -16.91
CA GLN A 116 -5.21 4.46 -18.23
C GLN A 116 -6.16 4.02 -19.35
N SER A 117 -6.69 2.79 -19.29
CA SER A 117 -7.60 2.27 -20.31
C SER A 117 -8.95 3.00 -20.37
N ILE A 118 -9.32 3.69 -19.29
CA ILE A 118 -10.52 4.52 -19.21
C ILE A 118 -10.21 6.03 -19.28
N GLY A 119 -9.00 6.39 -19.75
CA GLY A 119 -8.64 7.76 -20.11
C GLY A 119 -7.97 8.59 -19.02
N TYR A 120 -7.54 8.02 -17.91
CA TYR A 120 -6.80 8.76 -16.89
C TYR A 120 -5.29 8.78 -17.18
N ASP A 121 -4.68 9.94 -17.07
CA ASP A 121 -3.24 10.06 -16.85
C ASP A 121 -2.91 9.68 -15.42
N THR A 122 -1.87 8.88 -15.21
CA THR A 122 -1.48 8.41 -13.90
C THR A 122 -0.08 8.91 -13.51
N ILE A 123 0.08 9.28 -12.25
CA ILE A 123 1.36 9.54 -11.61
C ILE A 123 1.44 8.56 -10.44
N ALA A 124 2.56 7.85 -10.30
CA ALA A 124 2.71 6.87 -9.26
C ALA A 124 3.96 7.08 -8.42
N SER A 125 3.88 6.81 -7.13
CA SER A 125 5.04 6.77 -6.24
C SER A 125 5.00 5.57 -5.31
N GLY A 126 6.16 5.07 -4.91
CA GLY A 126 6.29 3.93 -4.02
C GLY A 126 7.72 3.77 -3.54
N ASP A 127 7.96 2.82 -2.61
CA ASP A 127 9.23 2.66 -1.93
C ASP A 127 9.97 1.35 -2.24
N SER A 128 9.31 0.41 -2.90
CA SER A 128 9.77 -0.97 -2.98
C SER A 128 9.64 -1.59 -4.38
N HIS A 129 10.26 -2.74 -4.59
CA HIS A 129 10.27 -3.44 -5.89
C HIS A 129 8.87 -3.76 -6.41
N ASN A 130 7.90 -4.06 -5.54
CA ASN A 130 6.52 -4.33 -5.96
C ASN A 130 5.78 -3.07 -6.48
N ASP A 131 6.34 -1.87 -6.28
CA ASP A 131 5.80 -0.61 -6.79
C ASP A 131 6.31 -0.27 -8.20
N LEU A 132 7.45 -0.83 -8.59
CA LEU A 132 8.14 -0.49 -9.84
C LEU A 132 7.25 -0.64 -11.07
N GLY A 133 6.43 -1.70 -11.11
CA GLY A 133 5.52 -1.91 -12.23
C GLY A 133 4.52 -0.75 -12.43
N MET A 134 3.95 -0.22 -11.35
CA MET A 134 3.04 0.94 -11.45
C MET A 134 3.80 2.25 -11.72
N ILE A 135 4.98 2.41 -11.12
CA ILE A 135 5.84 3.59 -11.30
C ILE A 135 6.24 3.71 -12.77
N GLN A 136 6.78 2.65 -13.37
CA GLN A 136 7.24 2.65 -14.76
C GLN A 136 6.10 2.70 -15.79
N ALA A 137 4.92 2.21 -15.45
CA ALA A 137 3.75 2.25 -16.34
C ALA A 137 3.02 3.61 -16.34
N SER A 138 3.30 4.47 -15.35
CA SER A 138 2.64 5.77 -15.22
C SER A 138 3.29 6.84 -16.10
N LYS A 139 2.55 7.91 -16.39
CA LYS A 139 3.04 9.09 -17.13
C LYS A 139 4.27 9.72 -16.45
N ALA A 140 4.28 9.71 -15.12
CA ALA A 140 5.44 10.01 -14.29
C ALA A 140 5.47 9.08 -13.09
N GLY A 141 6.66 8.68 -12.69
CA GLY A 141 6.88 7.77 -11.58
C GLY A 141 8.01 8.22 -10.69
N PHE A 142 7.85 8.01 -9.37
CA PHE A 142 8.78 8.48 -8.36
C PHE A 142 9.05 7.40 -7.32
N LEU A 143 10.31 7.29 -6.88
CA LEU A 143 10.65 6.56 -5.65
C LEU A 143 10.46 7.51 -4.47
N PHE A 144 9.77 7.06 -3.44
CA PHE A 144 9.54 7.85 -2.24
C PHE A 144 9.98 7.10 -0.99
N LYS A 145 10.96 7.65 -0.25
CA LYS A 145 11.56 7.01 0.94
C LYS A 145 12.05 5.58 0.66
N SER A 146 12.54 5.35 -0.54
CA SER A 146 13.05 4.07 -0.99
C SER A 146 14.45 3.79 -0.46
N THR A 147 14.88 2.53 -0.49
CA THR A 147 16.23 2.16 -0.05
C THR A 147 17.28 2.60 -1.07
N ASP A 148 18.52 2.82 -0.60
CA ASP A 148 19.64 3.19 -1.48
C ASP A 148 19.93 2.11 -2.51
N ALA A 149 19.68 0.84 -2.18
CA ALA A 149 19.82 -0.28 -3.11
C ALA A 149 18.87 -0.15 -4.31
N ILE A 150 17.59 0.15 -4.06
CA ILE A 150 16.59 0.34 -5.14
C ILE A 150 16.90 1.58 -5.96
N LYS A 151 17.28 2.69 -5.32
CA LYS A 151 17.70 3.92 -6.02
C LYS A 151 18.91 3.68 -6.94
N ALA A 152 19.88 2.89 -6.50
CA ALA A 152 21.04 2.53 -7.29
C ALA A 152 20.71 1.58 -8.46
N GLU A 153 19.75 0.69 -8.27
CA GLU A 153 19.27 -0.24 -9.30
C GLU A 153 18.45 0.46 -10.39
N TYR A 154 17.72 1.54 -10.01
CA TYR A 154 16.82 2.32 -10.90
C TYR A 154 17.17 3.81 -10.90
N PRO A 155 18.40 4.20 -11.36
CA PRO A 155 18.88 5.57 -11.27
C PRO A 155 18.09 6.56 -12.14
N ASP A 156 17.36 6.08 -13.13
CA ASP A 156 16.54 6.90 -14.02
C ASP A 156 15.18 7.30 -13.39
N ILE A 157 14.79 6.69 -12.26
CA ILE A 157 13.56 7.03 -11.55
C ILE A 157 13.90 8.09 -10.49
N PRO A 158 13.35 9.31 -10.58
CA PRO A 158 13.58 10.33 -9.56
C PRO A 158 13.14 9.87 -8.18
N ALA A 159 13.97 10.13 -7.17
CA ALA A 159 13.75 9.69 -5.79
C ALA A 159 13.65 10.90 -4.84
N TYR A 160 12.69 10.86 -3.92
CA TYR A 160 12.42 11.91 -2.96
C TYR A 160 12.29 11.34 -1.54
N GLU A 161 12.72 12.13 -0.55
CA GLU A 161 12.71 11.73 0.86
C GLU A 161 11.64 12.45 1.68
N THR A 162 11.20 13.61 1.22
CA THR A 162 10.21 14.43 1.92
C THR A 162 8.92 14.55 1.11
N TYR A 163 7.80 14.77 1.82
CA TYR A 163 6.51 15.00 1.17
C TYR A 163 6.52 16.29 0.33
N ASP A 164 7.23 17.33 0.76
CA ASP A 164 7.34 18.61 0.03
C ASP A 164 8.03 18.43 -1.32
N GLU A 165 9.13 17.66 -1.36
CA GLU A 165 9.84 17.36 -2.60
C GLU A 165 8.97 16.55 -3.57
N LEU A 166 8.32 15.49 -3.06
CA LEU A 166 7.42 14.66 -3.86
C LEU A 166 6.22 15.47 -4.37
N PHE A 167 5.64 16.32 -3.51
CA PHE A 167 4.53 17.19 -3.88
C PHE A 167 4.91 18.15 -5.01
N ALA A 168 6.06 18.84 -4.89
CA ALA A 168 6.56 19.74 -5.92
C ALA A 168 6.79 19.02 -7.25
N ALA A 169 7.32 17.80 -7.21
CA ALA A 169 7.52 16.99 -8.42
C ALA A 169 6.19 16.59 -9.08
N ILE A 170 5.20 16.14 -8.30
CA ILE A 170 3.87 15.80 -8.79
C ILE A 170 3.20 17.04 -9.42
N LYS A 171 3.23 18.17 -8.73
CA LYS A 171 2.63 19.42 -9.19
C LYS A 171 3.22 19.86 -10.53
N LYS A 172 4.54 19.80 -10.67
CA LYS A 172 5.23 20.12 -11.93
C LYS A 172 4.76 19.25 -13.10
N VAL A 173 4.48 17.97 -12.87
CA VAL A 173 3.97 17.07 -13.93
C VAL A 173 2.54 17.40 -14.33
N ILE A 174 1.71 17.87 -13.41
CA ILE A 174 0.31 18.21 -13.65
C ILE A 174 0.18 19.57 -14.35
N GLU A 175 1.04 20.53 -14.01
CA GLU A 175 1.02 21.90 -14.54
C GLU A 175 1.77 22.05 -15.90
N GLY A 176 2.67 21.12 -16.21
CA GLY A 176 3.53 21.16 -17.43
C GLY A 176 3.08 20.30 -18.54
#